data_0c9e5ad252af624d209ddadc5017623e
#
_entry.id   0c9e5ad252af624d209ddadc5017623e
#
_cell.length_a   1.000
_cell.length_b   1.000
_cell.length_c   1.000
_cell.angle_alpha   90.00
_cell.angle_beta   90.00
_cell.angle_gamma   90.00
#
_symmetry.space_group_name_H-M   'P 1'
#
loop_
_entity.id
_entity.type
_entity.pdbx_description
1 polymer ?
#
loop_
_entity_poly.entity_id
_entity_poly.type
_entity_poly.pdbx_seq_one_letter_code
_entity_poly.pdbx_strand_id
1 'polypeptide(L)'
;MEVFLALVGGAFVLGIVVVMVRLSIKALGTPADRAAGNQLLQQTAALLGGRYRDRQEIPWYRRPAQYGVVEGELDGMTYHLLLMPWNAEDCGGAAMLSIAAGPGKPVSPDTGQVVFTPSETFHWPDRADPGVLASYVREAVATTAAGGRPSSLP
;
A
#
# COMPACT_ATOMS: atom_id res chain seq x y z
N MET A 1 -27.60 -20.01 -39.41
CA MET A 1 -27.90 -19.69 -37.99
C MET A 1 -26.68 -19.93 -37.10
N GLU A 2 -25.95 -21.01 -37.28
CA GLU A 2 -24.75 -21.36 -36.44
C GLU A 2 -23.59 -20.35 -36.54
N VAL A 3 -23.33 -19.82 -37.73
CA VAL A 3 -22.24 -18.83 -37.94
C VAL A 3 -22.55 -17.51 -37.22
N PHE A 4 -23.81 -17.10 -37.16
CA PHE A 4 -24.24 -15.89 -36.47
C PHE A 4 -24.09 -16.03 -34.95
N LEU A 5 -24.46 -17.18 -34.39
CA LEU A 5 -24.29 -17.50 -32.98
C LEU A 5 -22.79 -17.54 -32.57
N ALA A 6 -21.94 -18.10 -33.44
CA ALA A 6 -20.50 -18.13 -33.21
C ALA A 6 -19.87 -16.72 -33.23
N LEU A 7 -20.30 -15.85 -34.14
CA LEU A 7 -19.86 -14.45 -34.21
C LEU A 7 -20.28 -13.64 -32.97
N VAL A 8 -21.52 -13.77 -32.55
CA VAL A 8 -22.05 -13.07 -31.36
C VAL A 8 -21.36 -13.59 -30.09
N GLY A 9 -21.17 -14.90 -29.95
CA GLY A 9 -20.44 -15.49 -28.83
C GLY A 9 -18.97 -15.05 -28.79
N GLY A 10 -18.30 -14.99 -29.93
CA GLY A 10 -16.92 -14.50 -30.04
C GLY A 10 -16.77 -13.04 -29.67
N ALA A 11 -17.70 -12.17 -30.13
CA ALA A 11 -17.69 -10.74 -29.77
C ALA A 11 -17.94 -10.52 -28.29
N PHE A 12 -18.81 -11.32 -27.66
CA PHE A 12 -19.10 -11.24 -26.23
C PHE A 12 -17.88 -11.65 -25.38
N VAL A 13 -17.21 -12.77 -25.73
CA VAL A 13 -15.99 -13.22 -25.05
C VAL A 13 -14.88 -12.19 -25.21
N LEU A 14 -14.69 -11.63 -26.40
CA LEU A 14 -13.70 -10.58 -26.63
C LEU A 14 -13.99 -9.33 -25.79
N GLY A 15 -15.25 -8.94 -25.67
CA GLY A 15 -15.70 -7.84 -24.82
C GLY A 15 -15.35 -8.06 -23.35
N ILE A 16 -15.62 -9.25 -22.82
CA ILE A 16 -15.27 -9.62 -21.44
C ILE A 16 -13.76 -9.55 -21.23
N VAL A 17 -12.97 -10.11 -22.17
CA VAL A 17 -11.50 -10.09 -22.08
C VAL A 17 -10.97 -8.66 -22.07
N VAL A 18 -11.48 -7.79 -22.92
CA VAL A 18 -11.06 -6.37 -22.98
C VAL A 18 -11.43 -5.65 -21.67
N VAL A 19 -12.61 -5.89 -21.11
CA VAL A 19 -13.01 -5.31 -19.81
C VAL A 19 -12.12 -5.82 -18.69
N MET A 20 -11.86 -7.14 -18.63
CA MET A 20 -10.97 -7.73 -17.63
C MET A 20 -9.55 -7.19 -17.71
N VAL A 21 -9.00 -7.05 -18.92
CA VAL A 21 -7.66 -6.46 -19.13
C VAL A 21 -7.64 -4.99 -18.70
N ARG A 22 -8.67 -4.20 -19.03
CA ARG A 22 -8.76 -2.81 -18.59
C ARG A 22 -8.87 -2.66 -17.08
N LEU A 23 -9.65 -3.52 -16.42
CA LEU A 23 -9.77 -3.54 -14.97
C LEU A 23 -8.45 -3.95 -14.32
N SER A 24 -7.75 -4.95 -14.87
CA SER A 24 -6.45 -5.37 -14.38
C SER A 24 -5.39 -4.27 -14.54
N ILE A 25 -5.37 -3.54 -15.66
CA ILE A 25 -4.45 -2.42 -15.88
C ILE A 25 -4.75 -1.28 -14.89
N LYS A 26 -6.01 -0.95 -14.65
CA LYS A 26 -6.39 0.04 -13.64
C LYS A 26 -5.99 -0.38 -12.23
N ALA A 27 -6.19 -1.65 -11.87
CA ALA A 27 -5.81 -2.17 -10.56
C ALA A 27 -4.29 -2.22 -10.35
N LEU A 28 -3.50 -2.36 -11.42
CA LEU A 28 -2.04 -2.42 -11.35
C LEU A 28 -1.37 -1.04 -11.36
N GLY A 29 -2.11 0.04 -11.60
CA GLY A 29 -1.58 1.40 -11.76
C GLY A 29 -0.65 1.53 -12.97
N THR A 30 -0.37 2.75 -13.37
CA THR A 30 0.58 3.01 -14.46
C THR A 30 2.03 2.85 -13.98
N PRO A 31 3.01 2.65 -14.88
CA PRO A 31 4.42 2.70 -14.50
C PRO A 31 4.82 4.04 -13.83
N ALA A 32 4.19 5.14 -14.22
CA ALA A 32 4.40 6.45 -13.60
C ALA A 32 3.90 6.48 -12.14
N ASP A 33 2.70 5.92 -11.87
CA ASP A 33 2.15 5.83 -10.52
C ASP A 33 3.05 4.98 -9.62
N ARG A 34 3.60 3.89 -10.16
CA ARG A 34 4.54 3.04 -9.42
C ARG A 34 5.84 3.75 -9.10
N ALA A 35 6.39 4.51 -10.04
CA ALA A 35 7.61 5.28 -9.81
C ALA A 35 7.38 6.35 -8.75
N ALA A 36 6.26 7.07 -8.82
CA ALA A 36 5.90 8.11 -7.86
C ALA A 36 5.65 7.50 -6.45
N GLY A 37 4.98 6.34 -6.34
CA GLY A 37 4.78 5.64 -5.07
C GLY A 37 6.08 5.16 -4.44
N ASN A 38 6.98 4.63 -5.22
CA ASN A 38 8.29 4.23 -4.73
C ASN A 38 9.13 5.46 -4.29
N GLN A 39 9.05 6.56 -5.02
CA GLN A 39 9.70 7.82 -4.64
C GLN A 39 9.16 8.35 -3.30
N LEU A 40 7.83 8.36 -3.13
CA LEU A 40 7.20 8.73 -1.86
C LEU A 40 7.71 7.88 -0.70
N LEU A 41 7.74 6.55 -0.86
CA LEU A 41 8.24 5.64 0.16
C LEU A 41 9.73 5.86 0.47
N GLN A 42 10.56 6.13 -0.54
CA GLN A 42 11.98 6.46 -0.34
C GLN A 42 12.16 7.75 0.46
N GLN A 43 11.41 8.80 0.13
CA GLN A 43 11.44 10.07 0.86
C GLN A 43 10.94 9.90 2.30
N THR A 44 9.86 9.13 2.49
CA THR A 44 9.34 8.81 3.82
C THR A 44 10.35 8.02 4.65
N ALA A 45 11.03 7.04 4.06
CA ALA A 45 12.09 6.28 4.72
C ALA A 45 13.23 7.19 5.19
N ALA A 46 13.66 8.14 4.34
CA ALA A 46 14.69 9.11 4.70
C ALA A 46 14.27 10.00 5.88
N LEU A 47 13.01 10.45 5.93
CA LEU A 47 12.48 11.26 7.03
C LEU A 47 12.34 10.48 8.35
N LEU A 48 12.11 9.18 8.27
CA LEU A 48 11.97 8.30 9.44
C LEU A 48 13.30 7.71 9.91
N GLY A 49 14.39 7.86 9.13
CA GLY A 49 15.64 7.13 9.36
C GLY A 49 15.49 5.62 9.12
N GLY A 50 14.47 5.22 8.40
CA GLY A 50 14.18 3.83 8.06
C GLY A 50 14.86 3.41 6.75
N ARG A 51 14.65 2.14 6.39
CA ARG A 51 15.17 1.56 5.15
C ARG A 51 14.05 1.34 4.16
N TYR A 52 14.20 1.89 2.96
CA TYR A 52 13.37 1.50 1.83
C TYR A 52 13.93 0.21 1.19
N ARG A 53 13.06 -0.75 0.91
CA ARG A 53 13.36 -1.96 0.14
C ARG A 53 12.52 -1.98 -1.12
N ASP A 54 13.18 -2.11 -2.26
CA ASP A 54 12.47 -2.28 -3.52
C ASP A 54 11.69 -3.59 -3.53
N ARG A 55 10.57 -3.61 -4.25
CA ARG A 55 9.74 -4.80 -4.41
C ARG A 55 10.53 -6.02 -4.91
N GLN A 56 11.54 -5.81 -5.75
CA GLN A 56 12.36 -6.89 -6.31
C GLN A 56 13.31 -7.51 -5.27
N GLU A 57 13.70 -6.77 -4.24
CA GLU A 57 14.54 -7.26 -3.13
C GLU A 57 13.76 -8.13 -2.14
N ILE A 58 12.43 -8.11 -2.22
CA ILE A 58 11.55 -8.86 -1.33
C ILE A 58 11.28 -10.24 -1.93
N PRO A 59 11.39 -11.34 -1.14
CA PRO A 59 11.06 -12.68 -1.61
C PRO A 59 9.66 -12.74 -2.22
N TRP A 60 9.50 -13.45 -3.31
CA TRP A 60 8.27 -13.46 -4.10
C TRP A 60 7.00 -13.77 -3.30
N TYR A 61 7.09 -14.64 -2.29
CA TYR A 61 5.97 -15.05 -1.42
C TYR A 61 5.59 -14.01 -0.36
N ARG A 62 6.43 -12.99 -0.13
CA ARG A 62 6.16 -11.83 0.75
C ARG A 62 6.06 -10.52 -0.03
N ARG A 63 6.16 -10.59 -1.33
CA ARG A 63 6.25 -9.41 -2.19
C ARG A 63 4.93 -8.66 -2.22
N PRO A 64 4.90 -7.37 -1.87
CA PRO A 64 3.68 -6.56 -1.99
C PRO A 64 3.27 -6.42 -3.46
N ALA A 65 1.99 -6.13 -3.68
CA ALA A 65 1.40 -6.18 -5.02
C ALA A 65 2.05 -5.20 -6.00
N GLN A 66 2.38 -3.98 -5.57
CA GLN A 66 2.78 -2.91 -6.50
C GLN A 66 4.04 -2.13 -6.14
N TYR A 67 4.25 -1.82 -4.86
CA TYR A 67 5.28 -0.89 -4.39
C TYR A 67 6.34 -1.60 -3.53
N GLY A 68 7.41 -0.88 -3.21
CA GLY A 68 8.37 -1.30 -2.18
C GLY A 68 7.79 -1.20 -0.77
N VAL A 69 8.65 -1.37 0.21
CA VAL A 69 8.32 -1.34 1.64
C VAL A 69 9.30 -0.42 2.36
N VAL A 70 8.81 0.34 3.34
CA VAL A 70 9.66 1.03 4.32
C VAL A 70 9.68 0.21 5.59
N GLU A 71 10.86 -0.12 6.03
CA GLU A 71 11.10 -0.87 7.27
C GLU A 71 11.96 -0.02 8.20
N GLY A 72 11.70 -0.05 9.49
CA GLY A 72 12.49 0.68 10.46
C GLY A 72 12.14 0.37 11.89
N GLU A 73 12.80 1.08 12.77
CA GLU A 73 12.57 1.05 14.20
C GLU A 73 12.42 2.47 14.73
N LEU A 74 11.39 2.71 15.51
CA LEU A 74 11.11 3.96 16.21
C LEU A 74 10.72 3.62 17.64
N ASP A 75 11.30 4.31 18.61
CA ASP A 75 11.01 4.11 20.04
C ASP A 75 11.12 2.63 20.48
N GLY A 76 12.04 1.86 19.89
CA GLY A 76 12.22 0.43 20.12
C GLY A 76 11.18 -0.46 19.45
N MET A 77 10.23 0.11 18.69
CA MET A 77 9.19 -0.62 17.97
C MET A 77 9.54 -0.78 16.50
N THR A 78 9.54 -2.00 16.01
CA THR A 78 9.72 -2.27 14.57
C THR A 78 8.43 -1.96 13.80
N TYR A 79 8.56 -1.34 12.66
CA TYR A 79 7.41 -1.03 11.79
C TYR A 79 7.68 -1.42 10.33
N HIS A 80 6.59 -1.72 9.60
CA HIS A 80 6.56 -1.87 8.14
C HIS A 80 5.48 -0.98 7.58
N LEU A 81 5.84 -0.14 6.60
CA LEU A 81 4.92 0.75 5.89
C LEU A 81 4.81 0.32 4.43
N LEU A 82 3.60 0.14 3.98
CA LEU A 82 3.23 -0.24 2.62
C LEU A 82 2.25 0.77 2.04
N LEU A 83 2.32 1.00 0.74
CA LEU A 83 1.23 1.65 0.03
C LEU A 83 0.26 0.59 -0.51
N MET A 84 -1.00 0.75 -0.19
CA MET A 84 -2.09 -0.04 -0.77
C MET A 84 -2.38 0.46 -2.17
N PRO A 85 -2.63 -0.43 -3.13
CA PRO A 85 -3.05 -0.02 -4.45
C PRO A 85 -4.35 0.78 -4.38
N TRP A 86 -4.46 1.74 -5.30
CA TRP A 86 -5.68 2.52 -5.47
C TRP A 86 -6.88 1.59 -5.71
N ASN A 87 -7.92 1.73 -4.92
CA ASN A 87 -9.19 1.06 -5.14
C ASN A 87 -10.16 2.03 -5.80
N ALA A 88 -10.67 1.67 -6.97
CA ALA A 88 -11.57 2.52 -7.75
C ALA A 88 -12.90 2.81 -7.02
N GLU A 89 -13.28 1.99 -6.05
CA GLU A 89 -14.53 2.15 -5.29
C GLU A 89 -14.38 3.19 -4.17
N ASP A 90 -13.18 3.35 -3.59
CA ASP A 90 -12.93 4.22 -2.45
C ASP A 90 -12.22 5.54 -2.81
N CYS A 91 -12.07 5.83 -4.09
CA CYS A 91 -11.49 7.09 -4.61
C CYS A 91 -10.10 7.48 -4.08
N GLY A 92 -9.32 6.55 -3.54
CA GLY A 92 -7.97 6.85 -3.07
C GLY A 92 -7.18 5.61 -2.68
N GLY A 93 -5.86 5.68 -2.79
CA GLY A 93 -4.94 4.72 -2.21
C GLY A 93 -4.75 5.00 -0.72
N ALA A 94 -4.48 3.98 0.06
CA ALA A 94 -4.20 4.08 1.48
C ALA A 94 -2.76 3.65 1.78
N ALA A 95 -2.21 4.10 2.89
CA ALA A 95 -1.02 3.50 3.45
C ALA A 95 -1.40 2.51 4.53
N MET A 96 -0.75 1.36 4.53
CA MET A 96 -0.88 0.34 5.56
C MET A 96 0.38 0.32 6.40
N LEU A 97 0.24 0.58 7.68
CA LEU A 97 1.31 0.52 8.65
C LEU A 97 1.11 -0.70 9.56
N SER A 98 2.11 -1.56 9.62
CA SER A 98 2.17 -2.67 10.56
C SER A 98 3.24 -2.37 11.61
N ILE A 99 2.86 -2.43 12.90
CA ILE A 99 3.75 -2.16 14.02
C ILE A 99 3.91 -3.44 14.83
N ALA A 100 5.11 -3.71 15.33
CA ALA A 100 5.36 -4.87 16.18
C ALA A 100 4.50 -4.85 17.45
N ALA A 101 4.21 -6.03 17.99
CA ALA A 101 3.41 -6.17 19.22
C ALA A 101 4.13 -5.70 20.50
N GLY A 102 5.37 -5.25 20.42
CA GLY A 102 6.16 -4.72 21.53
C GLY A 102 7.62 -4.45 21.14
N PRO A 103 8.36 -3.75 21.97
CA PRO A 103 9.77 -3.44 21.71
C PRO A 103 10.60 -4.70 21.43
N GLY A 104 11.47 -4.62 20.43
CA GLY A 104 12.33 -5.72 20.03
C GLY A 104 11.62 -6.95 19.45
N LYS A 105 10.31 -6.88 19.19
CA LYS A 105 9.56 -7.94 18.52
C LYS A 105 9.57 -7.74 17.02
N PRO A 106 9.58 -8.82 16.22
CA PRO A 106 9.44 -8.71 14.78
C PRO A 106 8.00 -8.27 14.42
N VAL A 107 7.87 -7.53 13.34
CA VAL A 107 6.55 -7.27 12.75
C VAL A 107 6.02 -8.56 12.13
N SER A 108 4.82 -8.95 12.52
CA SER A 108 4.11 -10.08 11.95
C SER A 108 2.74 -9.64 11.48
N PRO A 109 2.28 -10.08 10.31
CA PRO A 109 0.91 -9.81 9.86
C PRO A 109 -0.15 -10.31 10.85
N ASP A 110 0.18 -11.39 11.59
CA ASP A 110 -0.76 -12.04 12.51
C ASP A 110 -0.75 -11.43 13.92
N THR A 111 0.35 -10.79 14.32
CA THR A 111 0.55 -10.26 15.68
C THR A 111 0.86 -8.77 15.70
N GLY A 112 1.17 -8.18 14.57
CA GLY A 112 1.42 -6.75 14.43
C GLY A 112 0.11 -5.97 14.45
N GLN A 113 0.14 -4.78 15.02
CA GLN A 113 -0.97 -3.86 14.89
C GLN A 113 -0.97 -3.26 13.48
N VAL A 114 -2.06 -3.45 12.76
CA VAL A 114 -2.26 -2.88 11.43
C VAL A 114 -3.09 -1.61 11.56
N VAL A 115 -2.60 -0.54 10.97
CA VAL A 115 -3.27 0.76 10.97
C VAL A 115 -3.35 1.27 9.55
N PHE A 116 -4.50 1.76 9.16
CA PHE A 116 -4.72 2.36 7.85
C PHE A 116 -4.78 3.88 7.96
N THR A 117 -4.17 4.60 7.02
CA THR A 117 -4.38 6.03 6.93
C THR A 117 -5.81 6.32 6.50
N PRO A 118 -6.47 7.30 7.11
CA PRO A 118 -7.76 7.77 6.62
C PRO A 118 -7.63 8.33 5.20
N SER A 119 -8.60 8.03 4.37
CA SER A 119 -8.64 8.50 2.98
C SER A 119 -8.72 10.02 2.86
N GLU A 120 -9.20 10.72 3.89
CA GLU A 120 -9.34 12.18 3.88
C GLU A 120 -8.01 12.92 4.05
N THR A 121 -7.05 12.32 4.76
CA THR A 121 -5.73 12.92 5.04
C THR A 121 -4.66 12.48 4.09
N PHE A 122 -4.82 11.32 3.47
CA PHE A 122 -3.84 10.75 2.57
C PHE A 122 -4.52 10.18 1.32
N HIS A 123 -4.50 10.96 0.25
CA HIS A 123 -4.93 10.52 -1.07
C HIS A 123 -3.73 10.25 -1.95
N TRP A 124 -3.46 8.98 -2.18
CA TRP A 124 -2.48 8.57 -3.16
C TRP A 124 -3.16 8.44 -4.54
N PRO A 125 -2.60 8.99 -5.64
CA PRO A 125 -1.35 9.75 -5.74
C PRO A 125 -1.49 11.26 -5.48
N ASP A 126 -2.68 11.81 -5.40
CA ASP A 126 -2.94 13.25 -5.55
C ASP A 126 -2.52 14.14 -4.37
N ARG A 127 -2.49 13.60 -3.15
CA ARG A 127 -2.13 14.33 -1.93
C ARG A 127 -1.04 13.64 -1.11
N ALA A 128 -0.14 12.98 -1.79
CA ALA A 128 0.91 12.22 -1.15
C ALA A 128 2.07 13.13 -0.71
N ASP A 129 2.08 13.49 0.55
CA ASP A 129 3.18 14.20 1.18
C ASP A 129 4.00 13.24 2.08
N PRO A 130 5.31 13.08 1.84
CA PRO A 130 6.14 12.19 2.65
C PRO A 130 6.26 12.65 4.10
N GLY A 131 6.13 13.95 4.39
CA GLY A 131 6.14 14.49 5.74
C GLY A 131 4.88 14.12 6.52
N VAL A 132 3.71 14.18 5.88
CA VAL A 132 2.43 13.73 6.47
C VAL A 132 2.50 12.25 6.79
N LEU A 133 3.00 11.44 5.85
CA LEU A 133 3.12 10.00 6.04
C LEU A 133 4.13 9.66 7.17
N ALA A 134 5.26 10.36 7.23
CA ALA A 134 6.24 10.18 8.30
C ALA A 134 5.68 10.58 9.67
N SER A 135 4.91 11.66 9.76
CA SER A 135 4.26 12.09 11.00
C SER A 135 3.24 11.08 11.47
N TYR A 136 2.43 10.54 10.55
CA TYR A 136 1.50 9.45 10.85
C TYR A 136 2.19 8.22 11.42
N VAL A 137 3.30 7.78 10.82
CA VAL A 137 4.06 6.62 11.34
C VAL A 137 4.59 6.89 12.74
N ARG A 138 5.17 8.08 13.01
CA ARG A 138 5.68 8.44 14.34
C ARG A 138 4.58 8.42 15.40
N GLU A 139 3.45 9.02 15.10
CA GLU A 139 2.32 9.10 16.01
C GLU A 139 1.73 7.71 16.32
N ALA A 140 1.54 6.89 15.30
CA ALA A 140 1.03 5.54 15.47
C ALA A 140 2.00 4.65 16.28
N VAL A 141 3.31 4.76 16.04
CA VAL A 141 4.33 4.03 16.79
C VAL A 141 4.36 4.50 18.25
N ALA A 142 4.39 5.81 18.49
CA ALA A 142 4.38 6.37 19.86
C ALA A 142 3.14 5.94 20.64
N THR A 143 1.97 5.97 20.01
CA THR A 143 0.71 5.51 20.63
C THR A 143 0.76 4.03 20.97
N THR A 144 1.30 3.21 20.07
CA THR A 144 1.46 1.76 20.30
C THR A 144 2.46 1.48 21.43
N ALA A 145 3.58 2.20 21.44
CA ALA A 145 4.59 2.08 22.50
C ALA A 145 4.04 2.44 23.88
N ALA A 146 3.12 3.39 23.94
CA ALA A 146 2.39 3.77 25.17
C ALA A 146 1.29 2.77 25.57
N GLY A 147 1.12 1.66 24.85
CA GLY A 147 0.06 0.66 25.10
C GLY A 147 -1.32 1.08 24.62
N GLY A 148 -1.41 2.16 23.86
CA GLY A 148 -2.63 2.62 23.19
C GLY A 148 -2.89 1.85 21.89
N ARG A 149 -4.12 1.92 21.40
CA ARG A 149 -4.42 1.58 20.00
C ARG A 149 -4.32 2.86 19.18
N PRO A 150 -3.50 2.95 18.15
CA PRO A 150 -3.55 4.07 17.24
C PRO A 150 -4.97 4.13 16.67
N SER A 151 -5.66 5.22 16.96
CA SER A 151 -6.89 5.51 16.25
C SER A 151 -6.53 5.79 14.79
N SER A 152 -7.37 5.33 13.86
CA SER A 152 -7.39 5.95 12.55
C SER A 152 -7.45 7.45 12.80
N LEU A 153 -6.43 8.19 12.36
CA LEU A 153 -6.40 9.64 12.49
C LEU A 153 -7.70 10.23 11.91
N PRO A 154 -8.29 11.22 12.59
CA PRO A 154 -9.53 11.85 12.13
C PRO A 154 -9.42 12.44 10.74
#